data_70d8877444ec00bf5ff8f22042ec3796
#
_entry.id   70d8877444ec00bf5ff8f22042ec3796
#
_cell.length_a   1.000
_cell.length_b   1.000
_cell.length_c   1.000
_cell.angle_alpha   90.00
_cell.angle_beta   90.00
_cell.angle_gamma   90.00
#
_symmetry.space_group_name_H-M   'P 1'
#
loop_
_entity.id
_entity.type
_entity.pdbx_description
1 polymer ?
#
loop_
_entity_poly.entity_id
_entity_poly.type
_entity_poly.pdbx_seq_one_letter_code
_entity_poly.pdbx_strand_id
1 'polypeptide(L)'
;VLPGLTLLDLLLRHHPLAAVMTSPSNHTLLSQALAGKATCFMQSELPFLDAAKNPLPFSAPAGNGCALKHLVEKGIWDTWKQAGIEYVNVLNVDNILADPTDTSLAALAQAEGNEAVMRVIPRQNPQENVGVIVGEEGHWHIKEYTELTAQEKDLTQYLYASISFFCFSMSFIQKAAALSLPLHYVWKKIPGTSLSGWKCEYYIFDLLP
;
A
#
# COMPACT_ATOMS: atom_id res chain seq x y z
N VAL A 1 -2.88 -20.04 12.33
CA VAL A 1 -2.69 -18.96 13.29
C VAL A 1 -2.54 -19.59 14.65
N LEU A 2 -1.47 -19.29 15.38
CA LEU A 2 -1.26 -19.78 16.73
C LEU A 2 -2.27 -19.11 17.68
N PRO A 3 -2.88 -19.84 18.63
CA PRO A 3 -3.83 -19.24 19.58
C PRO A 3 -3.20 -18.04 20.30
N GLY A 4 -3.90 -16.91 20.30
CA GLY A 4 -3.43 -15.68 20.97
C GLY A 4 -2.42 -14.83 20.19
N LEU A 5 -2.07 -15.20 18.95
CA LEU A 5 -1.17 -14.43 18.09
C LEU A 5 -1.92 -13.85 16.89
N THR A 6 -1.84 -12.55 16.71
CA THR A 6 -2.40 -11.86 15.52
C THR A 6 -1.38 -11.79 14.39
N LEU A 7 -1.84 -11.47 13.16
CA LEU A 7 -0.94 -11.20 12.03
C LEU A 7 0.00 -10.03 12.33
N LEU A 8 -0.51 -9.00 12.98
CA LEU A 8 0.29 -7.85 13.38
C LEU A 8 1.36 -8.22 14.43
N ASP A 9 1.06 -9.10 15.39
CA ASP A 9 2.07 -9.58 16.34
C ASP A 9 3.19 -10.34 15.65
N LEU A 10 2.89 -11.08 14.58
CA LEU A 10 3.90 -11.76 13.77
C LEU A 10 4.81 -10.78 13.04
N LEU A 11 4.22 -9.76 12.41
CA LEU A 11 4.96 -8.77 11.63
C LEU A 11 5.74 -7.77 12.51
N LEU A 12 5.22 -7.43 13.69
CA LEU A 12 5.77 -6.37 14.55
C LEU A 12 6.77 -6.86 15.62
N ARG A 13 7.04 -8.18 15.71
CA ARG A 13 7.76 -8.76 16.85
C ARG A 13 9.17 -8.22 17.08
N HIS A 14 9.79 -7.52 16.14
CA HIS A 14 11.16 -7.01 16.23
C HIS A 14 11.32 -5.57 15.71
N HIS A 15 10.25 -4.74 15.72
CA HIS A 15 10.28 -3.46 15.01
C HIS A 15 9.87 -2.27 15.90
N PRO A 16 10.79 -1.72 16.72
CA PRO A 16 10.46 -0.63 17.65
C PRO A 16 10.03 0.67 16.95
N LEU A 17 10.36 0.84 15.66
CA LEU A 17 9.99 2.02 14.85
C LEU A 17 8.89 1.73 13.80
N ALA A 18 8.11 0.67 14.00
CA ALA A 18 7.03 0.35 13.08
C ALA A 18 5.90 1.38 13.14
N ALA A 19 5.29 1.63 11.98
CA ALA A 19 4.04 2.39 11.89
C ALA A 19 2.96 1.57 11.17
N VAL A 20 1.72 1.66 11.63
CA VAL A 20 0.60 0.92 11.08
C VAL A 20 -0.48 1.89 10.64
N MET A 21 -0.78 1.89 9.34
CA MET A 21 -1.91 2.63 8.80
C MET A 21 -3.21 1.91 9.12
N THR A 22 -4.15 2.64 9.67
CA THR A 22 -5.46 2.16 10.10
C THR A 22 -6.57 2.88 9.36
N SER A 23 -7.77 2.33 9.40
CA SER A 23 -8.99 3.02 8.93
C SER A 23 -9.73 3.68 10.09
N PRO A 24 -10.61 4.66 9.86
CA PRO A 24 -11.44 5.24 10.91
C PRO A 24 -12.22 4.20 11.71
N SER A 25 -12.67 3.13 11.07
CA SER A 25 -13.47 2.08 11.72
C SER A 25 -12.67 1.20 12.70
N ASN A 26 -11.34 1.10 12.55
CA ASN A 26 -10.51 0.22 13.39
C ASN A 26 -9.40 0.95 14.16
N HIS A 27 -9.22 2.25 13.93
CA HIS A 27 -8.11 3.03 14.49
C HIS A 27 -8.03 2.95 16.01
N THR A 28 -9.14 3.20 16.71
CA THR A 28 -9.15 3.19 18.19
C THR A 28 -8.75 1.83 18.75
N LEU A 29 -9.34 0.75 18.20
CA LEU A 29 -9.06 -0.61 18.63
C LEU A 29 -7.58 -1.00 18.38
N LEU A 30 -7.08 -0.71 17.19
CA LEU A 30 -5.70 -1.05 16.82
C LEU A 30 -4.69 -0.19 17.59
N SER A 31 -4.95 1.09 17.81
CA SER A 31 -4.07 1.97 18.59
C SER A 31 -3.94 1.49 20.04
N GLN A 32 -5.02 0.98 20.64
CA GLN A 32 -4.97 0.38 21.96
C GLN A 32 -4.20 -0.95 21.97
N ALA A 33 -4.49 -1.84 21.01
CA ALA A 33 -3.85 -3.14 20.92
C ALA A 33 -2.35 -3.08 20.61
N LEU A 34 -1.92 -2.05 19.88
CA LEU A 34 -0.52 -1.84 19.45
C LEU A 34 0.22 -0.80 20.29
N ALA A 35 -0.36 -0.33 21.40
CA ALA A 35 0.29 0.63 22.29
C ALA A 35 1.67 0.12 22.75
N GLY A 36 2.72 0.92 22.52
CA GLY A 36 4.10 0.56 22.82
C GLY A 36 4.77 -0.43 21.83
N LYS A 37 4.04 -0.90 20.81
CA LYS A 37 4.58 -1.81 19.76
C LYS A 37 4.75 -1.11 18.42
N ALA A 38 3.83 -0.22 18.06
CA ALA A 38 3.86 0.52 16.80
C ALA A 38 3.13 1.85 16.91
N THR A 39 3.48 2.80 16.04
CA THR A 39 2.74 4.06 15.90
C THR A 39 1.58 3.86 14.93
N CYS A 40 0.34 4.02 15.39
CA CYS A 40 -0.82 3.97 14.52
C CYS A 40 -1.13 5.35 13.95
N PHE A 41 -1.40 5.40 12.65
CA PHE A 41 -1.90 6.60 11.98
C PHE A 41 -3.08 6.25 11.07
N MET A 42 -4.02 7.17 10.96
CA MET A 42 -5.29 6.91 10.28
C MET A 42 -5.26 7.42 8.84
N GLN A 43 -5.70 6.59 7.89
CA GLN A 43 -5.91 7.00 6.51
C GLN A 43 -7.17 7.87 6.38
N SER A 44 -7.22 8.67 5.32
CA SER A 44 -8.41 9.43 4.93
C SER A 44 -9.54 8.53 4.45
N GLU A 45 -10.75 9.07 4.38
CA GLU A 45 -11.88 8.47 3.71
C GLU A 45 -12.30 9.27 2.47
N LEU A 46 -12.86 8.58 1.49
CA LEU A 46 -13.47 9.16 0.30
C LEU A 46 -14.94 8.76 0.22
N PRO A 47 -15.82 9.63 -0.30
CA PRO A 47 -17.20 9.27 -0.52
C PRO A 47 -17.34 8.19 -1.60
N PHE A 48 -18.32 7.32 -1.47
CA PHE A 48 -18.83 6.58 -2.61
C PHE A 48 -19.50 7.55 -3.58
N LEU A 49 -19.45 7.22 -4.87
CA LEU A 49 -20.12 8.02 -5.89
C LEU A 49 -21.24 7.19 -6.54
N ASP A 50 -22.31 7.86 -6.97
CA ASP A 50 -23.37 7.26 -7.75
C ASP A 50 -22.93 6.96 -9.21
N ALA A 51 -23.83 6.47 -10.04
CA ALA A 51 -23.56 6.18 -11.46
C ALA A 51 -23.17 7.43 -12.26
N ALA A 52 -23.64 8.61 -11.85
CA ALA A 52 -23.33 9.90 -12.45
C ALA A 52 -22.09 10.58 -11.84
N LYS A 53 -21.37 9.88 -10.95
CA LYS A 53 -20.18 10.37 -10.22
C LYS A 53 -20.49 11.47 -9.19
N ASN A 54 -21.71 11.60 -8.70
CA ASN A 54 -22.03 12.49 -7.58
C ASN A 54 -21.74 11.79 -6.25
N PRO A 55 -21.27 12.53 -5.22
CA PRO A 55 -21.01 11.97 -3.90
C PRO A 55 -22.27 11.41 -3.24
N LEU A 56 -22.16 10.22 -2.68
CA LEU A 56 -23.17 9.59 -1.82
C LEU A 56 -22.84 9.85 -0.34
N PRO A 57 -23.83 9.75 0.58
CA PRO A 57 -23.62 9.94 2.02
C PRO A 57 -22.97 8.72 2.70
N PHE A 58 -22.10 8.05 2.02
CA PHE A 58 -21.35 6.89 2.48
C PHE A 58 -19.88 7.09 2.12
N SER A 59 -18.98 6.74 3.03
CA SER A 59 -17.53 6.81 2.79
C SER A 59 -16.85 5.45 2.94
N ALA A 60 -15.65 5.38 2.41
CA ALA A 60 -14.76 4.24 2.57
C ALA A 60 -13.30 4.74 2.70
N PRO A 61 -12.41 3.92 3.28
CA PRO A 61 -11.00 4.20 3.31
C PRO A 61 -10.46 4.54 1.92
N ALA A 62 -9.63 5.60 1.85
CA ALA A 62 -9.10 6.16 0.60
C ALA A 62 -8.02 5.29 -0.07
N GLY A 63 -7.66 4.14 0.52
CA GLY A 63 -6.63 3.26 0.01
C GLY A 63 -5.24 3.56 0.55
N ASN A 64 -4.25 2.78 0.11
CA ASN A 64 -2.88 2.87 0.61
C ASN A 64 -2.02 3.96 -0.05
N GLY A 65 -2.50 4.58 -1.12
CA GLY A 65 -1.75 5.61 -1.86
C GLY A 65 -1.38 6.82 -1.01
N CYS A 66 -2.22 7.19 -0.04
CA CYS A 66 -1.94 8.31 0.85
C CYS A 66 -1.03 7.96 2.04
N ALA A 67 -0.52 6.72 2.13
CA ALA A 67 0.27 6.29 3.29
C ALA A 67 1.50 7.15 3.51
N LEU A 68 2.30 7.40 2.49
CA LEU A 68 3.53 8.19 2.61
C LEU A 68 3.25 9.66 2.95
N LYS A 69 2.18 10.23 2.39
CA LYS A 69 1.71 11.56 2.75
C LYS A 69 1.36 11.66 4.24
N HIS A 70 0.58 10.69 4.74
CA HIS A 70 0.19 10.68 6.14
C HIS A 70 1.36 10.41 7.09
N LEU A 71 2.35 9.60 6.70
CA LEU A 71 3.59 9.45 7.47
C LEU A 71 4.30 10.79 7.72
N VAL A 72 4.38 11.63 6.68
CA VAL A 72 4.97 12.96 6.78
C VAL A 72 4.09 13.92 7.59
N GLU A 73 2.80 14.02 7.26
CA GLU A 73 1.84 14.91 7.92
C GLU A 73 1.70 14.64 9.44
N LYS A 74 1.89 13.39 9.86
CA LYS A 74 1.81 12.98 11.29
C LYS A 74 3.14 13.03 12.02
N GLY A 75 4.23 13.51 11.38
CA GLY A 75 5.55 13.65 11.99
C GLY A 75 6.27 12.32 12.23
N ILE A 76 5.75 11.20 11.69
CA ILE A 76 6.39 9.89 11.81
C ILE A 76 7.69 9.87 11.00
N TRP A 77 7.68 10.46 9.82
CA TRP A 77 8.86 10.63 9.00
C TRP A 77 9.97 11.39 9.73
N ASP A 78 9.63 12.49 10.43
CA ASP A 78 10.61 13.28 11.21
C ASP A 78 11.22 12.44 12.34
N THR A 79 10.39 11.65 13.04
CA THR A 79 10.83 10.74 14.10
C THR A 79 11.82 9.72 13.56
N TRP A 80 11.52 9.10 12.41
CA TRP A 80 12.38 8.12 11.78
C TRP A 80 13.69 8.73 11.27
N LYS A 81 13.62 9.93 10.68
CA LYS A 81 14.80 10.67 10.24
C LYS A 81 15.75 10.98 11.40
N GLN A 82 15.21 11.43 12.53
CA GLN A 82 15.98 11.70 13.75
C GLN A 82 16.61 10.43 14.33
N ALA A 83 15.94 9.28 14.15
CA ALA A 83 16.47 7.96 14.53
C ALA A 83 17.51 7.40 13.55
N GLY A 84 17.84 8.12 12.46
CA GLY A 84 18.84 7.70 11.48
C GLY A 84 18.34 6.65 10.48
N ILE A 85 17.02 6.52 10.30
CA ILE A 85 16.44 5.63 9.28
C ILE A 85 16.70 6.21 7.90
N GLU A 86 17.19 5.38 6.99
CA GLU A 86 17.49 5.74 5.59
C GLU A 86 16.49 5.15 4.62
N TYR A 87 15.98 3.94 4.91
CA TYR A 87 15.01 3.20 4.08
C TYR A 87 13.86 2.66 4.92
N VAL A 88 12.69 2.56 4.32
CA VAL A 88 11.46 2.08 4.95
C VAL A 88 10.82 1.01 4.08
N ASN A 89 10.62 -0.17 4.66
CA ASN A 89 9.82 -1.22 4.04
C ASN A 89 8.32 -0.94 4.27
N VAL A 90 7.54 -0.98 3.19
CA VAL A 90 6.10 -0.81 3.21
C VAL A 90 5.45 -2.07 2.64
N LEU A 91 4.57 -2.68 3.41
CA LEU A 91 3.91 -3.93 3.04
C LEU A 91 2.50 -4.01 3.62
N ASN A 92 1.69 -4.87 3.02
CA ASN A 92 0.35 -5.16 3.53
C ASN A 92 0.42 -6.15 4.70
N VAL A 93 -0.44 -5.96 5.70
CA VAL A 93 -0.50 -6.79 6.92
C VAL A 93 -0.92 -8.24 6.65
N ASP A 94 -1.60 -8.51 5.56
CA ASP A 94 -2.03 -9.86 5.15
C ASP A 94 -0.91 -10.67 4.47
N ASN A 95 0.19 -10.03 4.06
CA ASN A 95 1.37 -10.71 3.54
C ASN A 95 2.27 -11.19 4.67
N ILE A 96 1.83 -12.23 5.38
CA ILE A 96 2.54 -12.79 6.54
C ILE A 96 3.87 -13.49 6.22
N LEU A 97 4.14 -13.73 4.95
CA LEU A 97 5.41 -14.30 4.49
C LEU A 97 6.47 -13.23 4.20
N ALA A 98 6.09 -11.96 4.16
CA ALA A 98 7.03 -10.87 4.02
C ALA A 98 7.72 -10.61 5.36
N ASP A 99 9.04 -10.42 5.31
CA ASP A 99 9.82 -9.97 6.47
C ASP A 99 9.92 -8.44 6.44
N PRO A 100 9.26 -7.72 7.37
CA PRO A 100 9.35 -6.26 7.42
C PRO A 100 10.77 -5.72 7.65
N THR A 101 11.67 -6.57 8.20
CA THR A 101 13.09 -6.23 8.40
C THR A 101 14.00 -6.63 7.26
N ASP A 102 13.46 -7.13 6.16
CA ASP A 102 14.27 -7.53 5.01
C ASP A 102 15.12 -6.35 4.50
N THR A 103 16.42 -6.41 4.78
CA THR A 103 17.38 -5.38 4.36
C THR A 103 17.82 -5.56 2.91
N SER A 104 17.45 -6.65 2.25
CA SER A 104 17.91 -6.95 0.88
C SER A 104 17.42 -5.92 -0.14
N LEU A 105 16.18 -5.43 0.02
CA LEU A 105 15.65 -4.37 -0.86
C LEU A 105 16.36 -3.03 -0.61
N ALA A 106 16.62 -2.69 0.65
CA ALA A 106 17.37 -1.47 0.97
C ALA A 106 18.81 -1.53 0.45
N ALA A 107 19.47 -2.67 0.59
CA ALA A 107 20.82 -2.88 0.04
C ALA A 107 20.84 -2.78 -1.49
N LEU A 108 19.84 -3.36 -2.17
CA LEU A 108 19.69 -3.25 -3.62
C LEU A 108 19.44 -1.78 -4.03
N ALA A 109 18.52 -1.09 -3.37
CA ALA A 109 18.23 0.31 -3.64
C ALA A 109 19.47 1.19 -3.51
N GLN A 110 20.26 0.99 -2.45
CA GLN A 110 21.49 1.71 -2.20
C GLN A 110 22.56 1.41 -3.27
N ALA A 111 22.76 0.13 -3.60
CA ALA A 111 23.77 -0.28 -4.57
C ALA A 111 23.50 0.24 -5.98
N GLU A 112 22.24 0.29 -6.40
CA GLU A 112 21.81 0.74 -7.72
C GLU A 112 21.47 2.24 -7.78
N GLY A 113 21.52 2.93 -6.65
CA GLY A 113 21.17 4.35 -6.55
C GLY A 113 19.66 4.63 -6.74
N ASN A 114 18.81 3.64 -6.50
CA ASN A 114 17.36 3.75 -6.63
C ASN A 114 16.72 4.26 -5.34
N GLU A 115 15.75 5.17 -5.46
CA GLU A 115 15.00 5.69 -4.31
C GLU A 115 13.79 4.81 -3.94
N ALA A 116 13.33 3.98 -4.88
CA ALA A 116 12.20 3.07 -4.70
C ALA A 116 12.50 1.74 -5.37
N VAL A 117 12.29 0.65 -4.65
CA VAL A 117 12.37 -0.72 -5.16
C VAL A 117 11.20 -1.53 -4.64
N MET A 118 10.85 -2.60 -5.35
CA MET A 118 9.75 -3.47 -4.95
C MET A 118 10.10 -4.93 -5.16
N ARG A 119 9.43 -5.78 -4.40
CA ARG A 119 9.49 -7.22 -4.61
C ARG A 119 8.32 -7.67 -5.49
N VAL A 120 8.64 -8.48 -6.49
CA VAL A 120 7.67 -9.08 -7.40
C VAL A 120 7.80 -10.60 -7.37
N ILE A 121 6.74 -11.29 -7.79
CA ILE A 121 6.72 -12.74 -7.96
C ILE A 121 6.20 -13.09 -9.36
N PRO A 122 6.61 -14.24 -9.94
CA PRO A 122 6.01 -14.69 -11.18
C PRO A 122 4.56 -15.16 -10.94
N ARG A 123 3.65 -14.72 -11.81
CA ARG A 123 2.28 -15.18 -11.86
C ARG A 123 2.22 -16.63 -12.35
N GLN A 124 1.31 -17.39 -11.82
CA GLN A 124 1.09 -18.80 -12.20
C GLN A 124 -0.20 -18.99 -13.01
N ASN A 125 -1.13 -18.04 -12.87
CA ASN A 125 -2.42 -18.09 -13.54
C ASN A 125 -2.78 -16.70 -14.09
N PRO A 126 -3.22 -16.58 -15.37
CA PRO A 126 -3.68 -15.31 -15.95
C PRO A 126 -4.85 -14.66 -15.20
N GLN A 127 -5.58 -15.43 -14.41
CA GLN A 127 -6.78 -14.97 -13.67
C GLN A 127 -6.47 -14.58 -12.22
N GLU A 128 -5.20 -14.52 -11.80
CA GLU A 128 -4.86 -14.06 -10.45
C GLU A 128 -5.30 -12.62 -10.22
N ASN A 129 -5.92 -12.37 -9.07
CA ASN A 129 -6.39 -11.04 -8.66
C ASN A 129 -5.24 -10.25 -8.00
N VAL A 130 -4.26 -9.88 -8.79
CA VAL A 130 -3.04 -9.19 -8.34
C VAL A 130 -2.71 -8.02 -9.26
N GLY A 131 -2.03 -7.01 -8.75
CA GLY A 131 -1.45 -5.96 -9.58
C GLY A 131 -0.34 -6.52 -10.46
N VAL A 132 -0.38 -6.28 -11.76
CA VAL A 132 0.54 -6.81 -12.77
C VAL A 132 1.56 -5.76 -13.15
N ILE A 133 2.83 -6.15 -13.26
CA ILE A 133 3.89 -5.29 -13.75
C ILE A 133 3.77 -5.18 -15.27
N VAL A 134 3.55 -3.96 -15.74
CA VAL A 134 3.42 -3.63 -17.15
C VAL A 134 4.55 -2.67 -17.52
N GLY A 135 5.32 -3.02 -18.55
CA GLY A 135 6.39 -2.17 -19.06
C GLY A 135 5.96 -1.52 -20.39
N GLU A 136 6.03 -0.20 -20.46
CA GLU A 136 5.77 0.57 -21.67
C GLU A 136 6.89 1.60 -21.87
N GLU A 137 7.50 1.61 -23.06
CA GLU A 137 8.53 2.60 -23.47
C GLU A 137 9.70 2.78 -22.49
N GLY A 138 10.08 1.70 -21.76
CA GLY A 138 11.17 1.73 -20.78
C GLY A 138 10.75 2.16 -19.37
N HIS A 139 9.49 2.46 -19.16
CA HIS A 139 8.90 2.72 -17.84
C HIS A 139 8.13 1.50 -17.37
N TRP A 140 8.14 1.26 -16.06
CA TRP A 140 7.42 0.18 -15.42
C TRP A 140 6.34 0.74 -14.51
N HIS A 141 5.13 0.23 -14.62
CA HIS A 141 4.04 0.58 -13.74
C HIS A 141 3.26 -0.67 -13.30
N ILE A 142 2.45 -0.54 -12.27
CA ILE A 142 1.57 -1.60 -11.79
C ILE A 142 0.16 -1.27 -12.25
N LYS A 143 -0.49 -2.27 -12.85
CA LYS A 143 -1.87 -2.18 -13.28
C LYS A 143 -2.72 -3.15 -12.48
N GLU A 144 -3.80 -2.67 -11.89
CA GLU A 144 -4.71 -3.51 -11.11
C GLU A 144 -5.40 -4.56 -12.00
N TYR A 145 -5.65 -5.75 -11.45
CA TYR A 145 -6.25 -6.86 -12.18
C TYR A 145 -7.61 -6.51 -12.81
N THR A 146 -8.34 -5.55 -12.23
CA THR A 146 -9.63 -5.03 -12.75
C THR A 146 -9.47 -4.14 -13.97
N GLU A 147 -8.28 -3.64 -14.23
CA GLU A 147 -7.94 -2.71 -15.30
C GLU A 147 -7.17 -3.38 -16.45
N LEU A 148 -6.80 -4.68 -16.27
CA LEU A 148 -6.04 -5.43 -17.27
C LEU A 148 -6.86 -5.70 -18.52
N THR A 149 -6.29 -5.41 -19.67
CA THR A 149 -6.77 -5.87 -20.98
C THR A 149 -6.58 -7.39 -21.14
N ALA A 150 -7.21 -7.97 -22.15
CA ALA A 150 -7.02 -9.40 -22.46
C ALA A 150 -5.55 -9.74 -22.78
N GLN A 151 -4.82 -8.84 -23.42
CA GLN A 151 -3.41 -9.01 -23.74
C GLN A 151 -2.53 -8.98 -22.48
N GLU A 152 -2.80 -8.08 -21.54
CA GLU A 152 -2.04 -7.95 -20.28
C GLU A 152 -2.25 -9.11 -19.31
N LYS A 153 -3.20 -10.00 -19.61
CA LYS A 153 -3.36 -11.28 -18.92
C LYS A 153 -2.41 -12.36 -19.40
N ASP A 154 -1.76 -12.17 -20.57
CA ASP A 154 -0.81 -13.13 -21.14
C ASP A 154 0.45 -13.22 -20.27
N LEU A 155 0.69 -14.42 -19.69
CA LEU A 155 1.84 -14.70 -18.83
C LEU A 155 3.19 -14.70 -19.57
N THR A 156 3.18 -14.81 -20.90
CA THR A 156 4.44 -14.82 -21.68
C THR A 156 5.07 -13.43 -21.76
N GLN A 157 4.26 -12.38 -21.65
CA GLN A 157 4.69 -10.98 -21.71
C GLN A 157 4.60 -10.27 -20.37
N TYR A 158 3.56 -10.58 -19.59
CA TYR A 158 3.24 -9.90 -18.33
C TYR A 158 3.31 -10.90 -17.17
N LEU A 159 4.52 -11.40 -16.94
CA LEU A 159 4.76 -12.51 -16.01
C LEU A 159 4.68 -12.08 -14.54
N TYR A 160 5.11 -10.86 -14.22
CA TYR A 160 5.34 -10.49 -12.82
C TYR A 160 4.16 -9.78 -12.17
N ALA A 161 3.93 -10.14 -10.90
CA ALA A 161 2.94 -9.52 -10.04
C ALA A 161 3.59 -8.76 -8.88
N SER A 162 2.95 -7.66 -8.50
CA SER A 162 3.23 -6.97 -7.24
C SER A 162 2.64 -7.74 -6.07
N ILE A 163 3.43 -7.91 -5.02
CA ILE A 163 2.96 -8.41 -3.71
C ILE A 163 2.81 -7.29 -2.69
N SER A 164 2.76 -6.04 -3.16
CA SER A 164 2.68 -4.84 -2.34
C SER A 164 3.77 -4.77 -1.26
N PHE A 165 4.98 -5.19 -1.62
CA PHE A 165 6.16 -5.06 -0.78
C PHE A 165 7.15 -4.10 -1.45
N PHE A 166 7.25 -2.90 -0.90
CA PHE A 166 8.08 -1.81 -1.38
C PHE A 166 9.15 -1.45 -0.35
N CYS A 167 10.28 -0.95 -0.82
CA CYS A 167 11.27 -0.28 0.00
C CYS A 167 11.52 1.11 -0.59
N PHE A 168 11.35 2.13 0.22
CA PHE A 168 11.52 3.54 -0.18
C PHE A 168 12.62 4.20 0.63
N SER A 169 13.45 5.02 -0.02
CA SER A 169 14.35 5.91 0.70
C SER A 169 13.56 7.00 1.44
N MET A 170 14.11 7.52 2.51
CA MET A 170 13.49 8.62 3.26
C MET A 170 13.35 9.90 2.42
N SER A 171 14.26 10.13 1.45
CA SER A 171 14.15 11.22 0.49
C SER A 171 12.98 11.03 -0.46
N PHE A 172 12.77 9.80 -0.96
CA PHE A 172 11.62 9.49 -1.82
C PHE A 172 10.30 9.71 -1.09
N ILE A 173 10.18 9.22 0.16
CA ILE A 173 8.97 9.40 0.96
C ILE A 173 8.58 10.88 1.08
N GLN A 174 9.55 11.75 1.32
CA GLN A 174 9.31 13.20 1.42
C GLN A 174 8.83 13.81 0.08
N LYS A 175 9.45 13.43 -1.04
CA LYS A 175 9.04 13.85 -2.38
C LYS A 175 7.64 13.32 -2.73
N ALA A 176 7.42 12.05 -2.53
CA ALA A 176 6.16 11.34 -2.84
C ALA A 176 4.97 11.87 -2.04
N ALA A 177 5.20 12.33 -0.81
CA ALA A 177 4.14 12.92 0.03
C ALA A 177 3.51 14.20 -0.57
N ALA A 178 4.21 14.88 -1.48
CA ALA A 178 3.74 16.07 -2.18
C ALA A 178 3.05 15.78 -3.52
N LEU A 179 3.09 14.54 -3.99
CA LEU A 179 2.49 14.16 -5.27
C LEU A 179 0.97 14.04 -5.18
N SER A 180 0.31 14.41 -6.28
CA SER A 180 -1.10 14.12 -6.49
C SER A 180 -1.23 12.80 -7.24
N LEU A 181 -1.97 11.86 -6.67
CA LEU A 181 -2.18 10.54 -7.25
C LEU A 181 -3.45 10.50 -8.10
N PRO A 182 -3.50 9.64 -9.12
CA PRO A 182 -4.73 9.34 -9.83
C PRO A 182 -5.74 8.65 -8.91
N LEU A 183 -7.02 8.87 -9.17
CA LEU A 183 -8.10 8.25 -8.43
C LEU A 183 -8.62 7.05 -9.21
N HIS A 184 -8.57 5.88 -8.61
CA HIS A 184 -9.11 4.65 -9.16
C HIS A 184 -10.55 4.42 -8.72
N TYR A 185 -11.36 3.78 -9.56
CA TYR A 185 -12.79 3.60 -9.35
C TYR A 185 -13.17 2.13 -9.49
N VAL A 186 -13.80 1.56 -8.47
CA VAL A 186 -14.31 0.19 -8.50
C VAL A 186 -15.78 0.20 -8.11
N TRP A 187 -16.65 -0.35 -8.99
CA TRP A 187 -18.08 -0.49 -8.68
C TRP A 187 -18.29 -1.59 -7.66
N LYS A 188 -18.77 -1.25 -6.48
CA LYS A 188 -18.96 -2.19 -5.36
C LYS A 188 -20.30 -1.94 -4.65
N LYS A 189 -20.78 -3.00 -3.98
CA LYS A 189 -21.88 -2.86 -3.02
C LYS A 189 -21.40 -2.04 -1.82
N ILE A 190 -22.23 -1.07 -1.39
CA ILE A 190 -21.94 -0.24 -0.23
C ILE A 190 -22.24 -1.07 1.04
N PRO A 191 -21.26 -1.27 1.94
CA PRO A 191 -21.44 -2.08 3.13
C PRO A 191 -22.64 -1.60 3.98
N GLY A 192 -23.42 -2.54 4.51
CA GLY A 192 -24.58 -2.24 5.34
C GLY A 192 -25.81 -1.72 4.61
N THR A 193 -25.79 -1.67 3.26
CA THR A 193 -26.90 -1.19 2.44
C THR A 193 -27.28 -2.16 1.33
N SER A 194 -28.40 -1.90 0.62
CA SER A 194 -28.73 -2.57 -0.64
C SER A 194 -28.18 -1.85 -1.89
N LEU A 195 -27.52 -0.70 -1.69
CA LEU A 195 -27.01 0.16 -2.77
C LEU A 195 -25.63 -0.31 -3.26
N SER A 196 -25.32 0.10 -4.49
CA SER A 196 -23.97 -0.01 -5.06
C SER A 196 -23.52 1.37 -5.55
N GLY A 197 -22.21 1.58 -5.58
CA GLY A 197 -21.60 2.82 -6.02
C GLY A 197 -20.14 2.63 -6.38
N TRP A 198 -19.55 3.66 -6.96
CA TRP A 198 -18.13 3.72 -7.21
C TRP A 198 -17.40 3.96 -5.89
N LYS A 199 -16.60 2.97 -5.44
CA LYS A 199 -15.59 3.15 -4.42
C LYS A 199 -14.38 3.80 -5.06
N CYS A 200 -13.86 4.86 -4.43
CA CYS A 200 -12.70 5.61 -4.88
C CYS A 200 -11.49 5.23 -4.02
N GLU A 201 -10.33 4.97 -4.63
CA GLU A 201 -9.11 4.60 -3.93
C GLU A 201 -7.88 5.22 -4.60
N TYR A 202 -6.87 5.54 -3.81
CA TYR A 202 -5.51 5.84 -4.24
C TYR A 202 -4.62 4.65 -3.98
N TYR A 203 -3.70 4.34 -4.89
CA TYR A 203 -2.77 3.24 -4.73
C TYR A 203 -1.33 3.73 -4.56
N ILE A 204 -0.60 3.07 -3.66
CA ILE A 204 0.80 3.43 -3.36
C ILE A 204 1.73 3.21 -4.57
N PHE A 205 1.39 2.29 -5.43
CA PHE A 205 2.19 2.00 -6.62
C PHE A 205 2.13 3.12 -7.68
N ASP A 206 1.14 4.00 -7.65
CA ASP A 206 1.09 5.19 -8.51
C ASP A 206 2.15 6.24 -8.14
N LEU A 207 2.86 6.04 -7.02
CA LEU A 207 4.00 6.85 -6.63
C LEU A 207 5.28 6.42 -7.34
N LEU A 208 5.31 5.24 -7.96
CA LEU A 208 6.48 4.74 -8.68
C LEU A 208 6.64 5.54 -9.99
N PRO A 209 7.89 5.89 -10.37
CA PRO A 209 8.16 6.69 -11.56
C PRO A 209 7.94 5.91 -12.87
#